data_938d1464d85b8f97077223d0afc691b3
#
_entry.id   938d1464d85b8f97077223d0afc691b3
#
_cell.length_a   1.000
_cell.length_b   1.000
_cell.length_c   1.000
_cell.angle_alpha   90.00
_cell.angle_beta   90.00
_cell.angle_gamma   90.00
#
_symmetry.space_group_name_H-M   'P 1'
#
loop_
_entity.id
_entity.type
_entity.pdbx_description
1 polymer ?
#
loop_
_entity_poly.entity_id
_entity_poly.type
_entity_poly.pdbx_seq_one_letter_code
_entity_poly.pdbx_strand_id
1 'polypeptide(L)'
;MIVREGSVLPFDFHGLAIRDYTAGYETSSSFAVIEVQPGAVHQTAWSRRSDKYYYVISGEVEFVESGQTHVLAAGDFCLVERGERFSYRNVSDKHARLCLLHTPGFDAESEVLE
;
A
#
# COMPACT_ATOMS: atom_id res chain seq x y z
N MET A 1 -19.10 -0.23 12.38
CA MET A 1 -18.48 1.03 11.93
C MET A 1 -18.53 1.07 10.41
N ILE A 2 -18.96 2.19 9.86
CA ILE A 2 -19.00 2.38 8.40
C ILE A 2 -18.27 3.68 8.10
N VAL A 3 -17.36 3.62 7.12
CA VAL A 3 -16.62 4.80 6.65
C VAL A 3 -16.84 4.92 5.15
N ARG A 4 -17.36 6.07 4.72
CA ARG A 4 -17.63 6.36 3.31
C ARG A 4 -16.40 6.95 2.66
N GLU A 5 -16.15 6.61 1.40
CA GLU A 5 -15.00 7.14 0.65
C GLU A 5 -14.95 8.68 0.71
N GLY A 6 -16.09 9.35 0.53
CA GLY A 6 -16.16 10.80 0.53
C GLY A 6 -15.80 11.48 1.84
N SER A 7 -15.77 10.73 2.95
CA SER A 7 -15.37 11.26 4.25
C SER A 7 -13.90 11.03 4.56
N VAL A 8 -13.17 10.30 3.70
CA VAL A 8 -11.76 10.00 3.88
C VAL A 8 -10.96 10.85 2.90
N LEU A 9 -10.29 11.88 3.41
CA LEU A 9 -9.46 12.74 2.58
C LEU A 9 -8.15 12.02 2.27
N PRO A 10 -7.75 11.97 0.99
CA PRO A 10 -6.45 11.39 0.64
C PRO A 10 -5.33 12.30 1.12
N PHE A 11 -4.22 11.70 1.50
CA PHE A 11 -2.97 12.43 1.75
C PHE A 11 -1.91 11.98 0.76
N ASP A 12 -0.97 12.86 0.46
CA ASP A 12 0.13 12.54 -0.44
C ASP A 12 1.28 11.92 0.35
N PHE A 13 1.72 10.76 -0.11
CA PHE A 13 2.91 10.10 0.40
C PHE A 13 3.87 9.88 -0.78
N HIS A 14 4.79 10.83 -0.98
CA HIS A 14 5.80 10.78 -2.04
C HIS A 14 5.21 10.50 -3.45
N GLY A 15 4.09 11.12 -3.76
CA GLY A 15 3.40 10.96 -5.04
C GLY A 15 2.32 9.90 -5.08
N LEU A 16 2.14 9.15 -4.00
CA LEU A 16 1.04 8.21 -3.82
C LEU A 16 -0.09 8.91 -3.07
N ALA A 17 -1.32 8.79 -3.56
CA ALA A 17 -2.49 9.33 -2.87
C ALA A 17 -3.11 8.21 -2.03
N ILE A 18 -3.10 8.36 -0.72
CA ILE A 18 -3.52 7.33 0.22
C ILE A 18 -4.76 7.78 0.98
N ARG A 19 -5.81 6.95 0.93
CA ARG A 19 -6.97 7.07 1.81
C ARG A 19 -6.88 6.01 2.89
N ASP A 20 -6.62 6.45 4.12
CA ASP A 20 -6.58 5.56 5.27
C ASP A 20 -7.96 5.53 5.93
N TYR A 21 -8.68 4.43 5.75
CA TYR A 21 -10.06 4.29 6.22
C TYR A 21 -10.15 4.09 7.73
N THR A 22 -9.09 3.67 8.36
CA THR A 22 -9.07 3.36 9.80
C THR A 22 -8.36 4.42 10.63
N ALA A 23 -7.85 5.46 10.00
CA ALA A 23 -7.16 6.54 10.70
C ALA A 23 -8.08 7.20 11.74
N GLY A 24 -7.58 7.36 12.95
CA GLY A 24 -8.34 7.94 14.05
C GLY A 24 -9.26 6.96 14.77
N TYR A 25 -9.27 5.69 14.38
CA TYR A 25 -10.03 4.63 15.05
C TYR A 25 -9.09 3.63 15.70
N GLU A 26 -9.52 3.09 16.83
CA GLU A 26 -8.80 1.98 17.47
C GLU A 26 -9.22 0.67 16.83
N THR A 27 -8.39 0.14 15.97
CA THR A 27 -8.63 -1.13 15.27
C THR A 27 -7.43 -2.03 15.41
N SER A 28 -7.66 -3.35 15.40
CA SER A 28 -6.57 -4.32 15.47
C SER A 28 -5.75 -4.36 14.16
N SER A 29 -6.37 -4.02 13.06
CA SER A 29 -5.75 -3.93 11.73
C SER A 29 -6.09 -2.59 11.11
N SER A 30 -5.32 -2.12 10.15
CA SER A 30 -5.61 -0.89 9.43
C SER A 30 -5.79 -1.16 7.94
N PHE A 31 -6.62 -0.34 7.29
CA PHE A 31 -6.99 -0.51 5.89
C PHE A 31 -6.89 0.81 5.14
N ALA A 32 -6.23 0.77 4.00
CA ALA A 32 -6.06 1.93 3.14
C ALA A 32 -6.26 1.56 1.66
N VAL A 33 -6.61 2.55 0.87
CA VAL A 33 -6.65 2.46 -0.59
C VAL A 33 -5.63 3.45 -1.14
N ILE A 34 -4.79 2.98 -2.04
CA ILE A 34 -3.67 3.74 -2.59
C ILE A 34 -3.88 3.93 -4.08
N GLU A 35 -3.85 5.18 -4.52
CA GLU A 35 -3.84 5.55 -5.93
C GLU A 35 -2.39 5.68 -6.38
N VAL A 36 -2.02 4.94 -7.44
CA VAL A 36 -0.66 4.92 -7.98
C VAL A 36 -0.71 5.43 -9.41
N GLN A 37 -0.40 6.71 -9.58
CA GLN A 37 -0.38 7.34 -10.90
C GLN A 37 0.79 6.81 -11.74
N PRO A 38 0.71 6.92 -13.09
CA PRO A 38 1.87 6.61 -13.94
C PRO A 38 3.12 7.35 -13.46
N GLY A 39 4.21 6.60 -13.28
CA GLY A 39 5.48 7.15 -12.80
C GLY A 39 5.62 7.24 -11.29
N ALA A 40 4.56 7.04 -10.52
CA ALA A 40 4.65 7.06 -9.05
C ALA A 40 5.43 5.85 -8.54
N VAL A 41 6.20 6.07 -7.48
CA VAL A 41 7.10 5.07 -6.90
C VAL A 41 6.92 5.04 -5.39
N HIS A 42 6.76 3.83 -4.84
CA HIS A 42 6.97 3.60 -3.41
C HIS A 42 8.41 3.11 -3.25
N GLN A 43 9.23 3.89 -2.54
CA GLN A 43 10.62 3.51 -2.29
C GLN A 43 10.72 2.22 -1.49
N THR A 44 11.87 1.58 -1.51
CA THR A 44 12.12 0.38 -0.72
C THR A 44 11.89 0.66 0.76
N ALA A 45 11.14 -0.22 1.40
CA ALA A 45 10.73 -0.08 2.78
C ALA A 45 10.51 -1.46 3.41
N TRP A 46 10.36 -1.47 4.72
CA TRP A 46 9.97 -2.66 5.48
C TRP A 46 9.36 -2.22 6.82
N SER A 47 8.61 -3.12 7.44
CA SER A 47 7.97 -2.84 8.73
C SER A 47 8.59 -3.70 9.82
N ARG A 48 8.82 -3.09 10.99
CA ARG A 48 9.23 -3.83 12.19
C ARG A 48 8.06 -4.54 12.85
N ARG A 49 6.84 -4.19 12.48
CA ARG A 49 5.64 -4.55 13.22
C ARG A 49 4.63 -5.35 12.41
N SER A 50 4.31 -4.91 11.20
CA SER A 50 3.11 -5.36 10.49
C SER A 50 3.44 -6.24 9.30
N ASP A 51 2.56 -7.21 9.05
CA ASP A 51 2.41 -7.82 7.75
C ASP A 51 1.56 -6.89 6.88
N LYS A 52 1.84 -6.84 5.58
CA LYS A 52 1.14 -5.99 4.62
C LYS A 52 0.49 -6.87 3.55
N TYR A 53 -0.83 -6.78 3.43
CA TYR A 53 -1.61 -7.51 2.46
C TYR A 53 -2.02 -6.53 1.37
N TYR A 54 -1.43 -6.67 0.19
CA TYR A 54 -1.75 -5.84 -0.97
C TYR A 54 -2.65 -6.59 -1.94
N TYR A 55 -3.64 -5.89 -2.47
CA TYR A 55 -4.50 -6.40 -3.52
C TYR A 55 -4.66 -5.34 -4.60
N VAL A 56 -4.45 -5.71 -5.87
CA VAL A 56 -4.58 -4.77 -6.98
C VAL A 56 -6.06 -4.71 -7.38
N ILE A 57 -6.67 -3.54 -7.19
CA ILE A 57 -8.07 -3.30 -7.55
C ILE A 57 -8.19 -3.06 -9.05
N SER A 58 -7.30 -2.21 -9.60
CA SER A 58 -7.30 -1.85 -11.02
C SER A 58 -5.90 -1.42 -11.46
N GLY A 59 -5.66 -1.51 -12.76
CA GLY A 59 -4.36 -1.18 -13.34
C GLY A 59 -3.32 -2.26 -13.06
N GLU A 60 -2.05 -1.87 -13.13
CA GLU A 60 -0.93 -2.76 -12.83
C GLU A 60 0.22 -1.99 -12.20
N VAL A 61 1.02 -2.68 -11.41
CA VAL A 61 2.25 -2.14 -10.82
C VAL A 61 3.37 -3.16 -10.94
N GLU A 62 4.60 -2.67 -11.05
CA GLU A 62 5.79 -3.48 -10.90
C GLU A 62 6.13 -3.53 -9.43
N PHE A 63 6.06 -4.71 -8.84
CA PHE A 63 6.22 -4.92 -7.40
C PHE A 63 7.48 -5.73 -7.14
N VAL A 64 8.36 -5.21 -6.27
CA VAL A 64 9.56 -5.91 -5.84
C VAL A 64 9.35 -6.41 -4.42
N GLU A 65 9.46 -7.71 -4.24
CA GLU A 65 9.27 -8.36 -2.94
C GLU A 65 10.43 -9.33 -2.76
N SER A 66 11.15 -9.19 -1.65
CA SER A 66 12.32 -10.00 -1.34
C SER A 66 13.32 -10.09 -2.50
N GLY A 67 13.56 -8.95 -3.17
CA GLY A 67 14.52 -8.85 -4.27
C GLY A 67 14.03 -9.39 -5.61
N GLN A 68 12.81 -9.91 -5.69
CA GLN A 68 12.23 -10.41 -6.93
C GLN A 68 11.18 -9.43 -7.47
N THR A 69 11.23 -9.19 -8.78
CA THR A 69 10.33 -8.27 -9.45
C THR A 69 9.17 -9.01 -10.10
N HIS A 70 7.95 -8.54 -9.81
CA HIS A 70 6.71 -9.10 -10.36
C HIS A 70 5.86 -7.98 -10.94
N VAL A 71 5.16 -8.25 -12.04
CA VAL A 71 4.11 -7.36 -12.51
C VAL A 71 2.79 -7.88 -11.94
N LEU A 72 2.15 -7.06 -11.10
CA LEU A 72 0.85 -7.38 -10.51
C LEU A 72 -0.23 -6.60 -11.23
N ALA A 73 -1.26 -7.28 -11.67
CA ALA A 73 -2.42 -6.70 -12.36
C ALA A 73 -3.67 -6.85 -11.50
N ALA A 74 -4.77 -6.24 -11.95
CA ALA A 74 -6.05 -6.31 -11.24
C ALA A 74 -6.40 -7.74 -10.86
N GLY A 75 -6.72 -7.96 -9.59
CA GLY A 75 -7.03 -9.27 -9.02
C GLY A 75 -5.85 -9.99 -8.38
N ASP A 76 -4.63 -9.48 -8.54
CA ASP A 76 -3.44 -10.10 -7.96
C ASP A 76 -3.24 -9.67 -6.51
N PHE A 77 -2.67 -10.55 -5.73
CA PHE A 77 -2.43 -10.39 -4.30
C PHE A 77 -0.95 -10.55 -3.98
N CYS A 78 -0.47 -9.75 -3.03
CA CYS A 78 0.90 -9.87 -2.53
C CYS A 78 0.91 -9.73 -1.02
N LEU A 79 1.54 -10.69 -0.33
CA LEU A 79 1.81 -10.60 1.10
C LEU A 79 3.27 -10.20 1.30
N VAL A 80 3.47 -9.09 1.98
CA VAL A 80 4.78 -8.67 2.46
C VAL A 80 4.80 -8.87 3.96
N GLU A 81 5.54 -9.87 4.42
CA GLU A 81 5.59 -10.18 5.83
C GLU A 81 6.46 -9.17 6.59
N ARG A 82 6.24 -9.07 7.90
CA ARG A 82 7.03 -8.23 8.79
C ARG A 82 8.53 -8.46 8.55
N GLY A 83 9.28 -7.38 8.40
CA GLY A 83 10.73 -7.41 8.18
C GLY A 83 11.14 -7.59 6.71
N GLU A 84 10.21 -7.91 5.85
CA GLU A 84 10.47 -8.13 4.44
C GLU A 84 10.55 -6.81 3.68
N ARG A 85 11.59 -6.65 2.85
CA ARG A 85 11.75 -5.45 2.02
C ARG A 85 10.88 -5.52 0.79
N PHE A 86 10.28 -4.39 0.45
CA PHE A 86 9.45 -4.26 -0.74
C PHE A 86 9.55 -2.86 -1.34
N SER A 87 9.19 -2.75 -2.60
CA SER A 87 8.97 -1.49 -3.29
C SER A 87 7.98 -1.74 -4.42
N TYR A 88 7.39 -0.69 -4.95
CA TYR A 88 6.58 -0.81 -6.16
C TYR A 88 6.56 0.49 -6.94
N ARG A 89 6.20 0.40 -8.20
CA ARG A 89 6.08 1.56 -9.08
C ARG A 89 5.09 1.27 -10.20
N ASN A 90 4.51 2.31 -10.72
CA ASN A 90 3.65 2.21 -11.90
C ASN A 90 4.44 2.64 -13.14
N VAL A 91 4.86 1.66 -13.92
CA VAL A 91 5.61 1.89 -15.18
C VAL A 91 4.67 1.93 -16.39
N SER A 92 3.36 1.76 -16.18
CA SER A 92 2.35 1.83 -17.23
C SER A 92 1.93 3.28 -17.49
N ASP A 93 1.07 3.46 -18.48
CA ASP A 93 0.47 4.76 -18.80
C ASP A 93 -0.91 4.94 -18.18
N LYS A 94 -1.35 3.99 -17.36
CA LYS A 94 -2.66 3.99 -16.71
C LYS A 94 -2.56 4.08 -15.21
N HIS A 95 -3.56 4.69 -14.61
CA HIS A 95 -3.72 4.76 -13.17
C HIS A 95 -3.92 3.37 -12.57
N ALA A 96 -3.33 3.11 -11.41
CA ALA A 96 -3.53 1.88 -10.67
C ALA A 96 -4.10 2.17 -9.28
N ARG A 97 -4.85 1.21 -8.74
CA ARG A 97 -5.40 1.28 -7.38
C ARG A 97 -5.06 -0.01 -6.65
N LEU A 98 -4.56 0.15 -5.44
CA LEU A 98 -4.25 -0.96 -4.54
C LEU A 98 -5.05 -0.79 -3.27
N CYS A 99 -5.47 -1.90 -2.64
CA CYS A 99 -5.82 -1.82 -1.23
C CYS A 99 -4.71 -2.47 -0.39
N LEU A 100 -4.58 -2.00 0.83
CA LEU A 100 -3.53 -2.41 1.75
C LEU A 100 -4.10 -2.62 3.14
N LEU A 101 -3.94 -3.83 3.64
CA LEU A 101 -4.28 -4.18 5.02
C LEU A 101 -2.98 -4.38 5.80
N HIS A 102 -2.81 -3.64 6.90
CA HIS A 102 -1.74 -3.88 7.87
C HIS A 102 -2.30 -4.70 9.04
N THR A 103 -1.59 -5.73 9.43
CA THR A 103 -1.93 -6.48 10.63
C THR A 103 -0.65 -6.84 11.42
N PRO A 104 -0.50 -6.42 12.69
CA PRO A 104 -1.31 -5.40 13.38
C PRO A 104 -1.32 -4.06 12.63
N GLY A 105 -2.21 -3.16 13.06
CA GLY A 105 -2.44 -1.89 12.38
C GLY A 105 -1.18 -1.06 12.17
N PHE A 106 -1.23 -0.20 11.19
CA PHE A 106 -0.13 0.69 10.81
C PHE A 106 0.37 1.51 11.99
N ASP A 107 1.70 1.59 12.12
CA ASP A 107 2.40 2.42 13.07
C ASP A 107 3.59 3.05 12.35
N ALA A 108 3.55 4.36 12.17
CA ALA A 108 4.58 5.08 11.41
C ALA A 108 5.99 4.89 11.99
N GLU A 109 6.11 4.77 13.31
CA GLU A 109 7.41 4.60 13.97
C GLU A 109 8.03 3.22 13.70
N SER A 110 7.21 2.26 13.29
CA SER A 110 7.67 0.91 12.97
C SER A 110 8.03 0.74 11.49
N GLU A 111 7.76 1.73 10.66
CA GLU A 111 8.07 1.69 9.23
C GLU A 111 9.46 2.26 8.97
N VAL A 112 10.24 1.56 8.14
CA VAL A 112 11.58 1.97 7.74
C VAL A 112 11.60 2.19 6.24
N LEU A 113 11.91 3.42 5.83
CA LEU A 113 12.12 3.79 4.43
C LEU A 113 13.62 3.78 4.14
N GLU A 114 14.00 3.17 3.04
CA GLU A 114 15.41 3.07 2.64
C GLU A 114 15.77 3.98 1.47
#